data_75c401bed3b4fa1b244741539a6ba236
#
_entry.id   75c401bed3b4fa1b244741539a6ba236
#
_cell.length_a   1.000
_cell.length_b   1.000
_cell.length_c   1.000
_cell.angle_alpha   90.00
_cell.angle_beta   90.00
_cell.angle_gamma   90.00
#
_symmetry.space_group_name_H-M   'P 1'
#
loop_
_entity.id
_entity.type
_entity.pdbx_description
1 polymer ?
#
loop_
_entity_poly.entity_id
_entity_poly.type
_entity_poly.pdbx_seq_one_letter_code
_entity_poly.pdbx_strand_id
1 'polypeptide(L)'
;MRNNYDLQMQAAARSFLTYDAREIAQRFALNMDETALYLSILHTPHRVRLDNAAVERRVGEDWVPAGFNLTMTVYDLLTNPNGRPVLSHEWCAHTSFHAVQGGTLSGTLMIHPEQSAQPFAGKLPLLRRACARLGGEEAAEGGDFASVLPAFDCLPVLLRFWEADEEFPAQLQLLWDRNTCRYLRYETTFYLSGEILRRLRESAAET
;
A
#
# COMPACT_ATOMS: atom_id res chain seq x y z
N MET A 1 -7.95 27.50 -8.00
CA MET A 1 -7.97 27.23 -6.55
C MET A 1 -7.04 26.06 -6.27
N ARG A 2 -6.02 26.20 -5.42
CA ARG A 2 -5.23 25.06 -4.96
C ARG A 2 -6.13 24.19 -4.10
N ASN A 3 -6.24 22.92 -4.42
CA ASN A 3 -7.00 21.94 -3.65
C ASN A 3 -6.30 21.73 -2.28
N ASN A 4 -7.07 21.47 -1.22
CA ASN A 4 -6.54 21.20 0.12
C ASN A 4 -5.50 20.05 0.13
N TYR A 5 -5.69 19.04 -0.72
CA TYR A 5 -4.74 17.94 -0.93
C TYR A 5 -3.38 18.42 -1.44
N ASP A 6 -3.34 19.41 -2.37
CA ASP A 6 -2.08 19.95 -2.89
C ASP A 6 -1.29 20.68 -1.79
N LEU A 7 -1.99 21.40 -0.92
CA LEU A 7 -1.37 22.10 0.22
C LEU A 7 -0.80 21.11 1.24
N GLN A 8 -1.54 20.04 1.52
CA GLN A 8 -1.08 18.97 2.42
C GLN A 8 0.14 18.24 1.85
N MET A 9 0.13 17.88 0.56
CA MET A 9 1.29 17.27 -0.09
C MET A 9 2.53 18.16 -0.06
N GLN A 10 2.37 19.46 -0.35
CA GLN A 10 3.48 20.41 -0.31
C GLN A 10 4.05 20.58 1.11
N ALA A 11 3.19 20.60 2.13
CA ALA A 11 3.63 20.65 3.52
C ALA A 11 4.40 19.37 3.92
N ALA A 12 3.86 18.21 3.55
CA ALA A 12 4.49 16.93 3.81
C ALA A 12 5.83 16.77 3.05
N ALA A 13 5.91 17.21 1.79
CA ALA A 13 7.15 17.23 1.02
C ALA A 13 8.23 18.10 1.67
N ARG A 14 7.87 19.32 2.12
CA ARG A 14 8.80 20.18 2.87
C ARG A 14 9.28 19.53 4.16
N SER A 15 8.39 18.85 4.88
CA SER A 15 8.76 18.11 6.09
C SER A 15 9.70 16.95 5.74
N PHE A 16 9.41 16.17 4.69
CA PHE A 16 10.27 15.07 4.26
C PHE A 16 11.70 15.54 3.91
N LEU A 17 11.84 16.69 3.26
CA LEU A 17 13.16 17.27 2.89
C LEU A 17 14.01 17.70 4.10
N THR A 18 13.46 17.71 5.32
CA THR A 18 14.26 17.97 6.55
C THR A 18 14.98 16.73 7.05
N TYR A 19 14.66 15.53 6.54
CA TYR A 19 15.30 14.28 6.91
C TYR A 19 16.52 14.02 6.03
N ASP A 20 17.55 13.38 6.58
CA ASP A 20 18.72 12.97 5.81
C ASP A 20 18.37 11.75 4.95
N ALA A 21 18.43 11.94 3.64
CA ALA A 21 18.13 10.90 2.66
C ALA A 21 19.09 9.70 2.75
N ARG A 22 20.35 9.91 3.14
CA ARG A 22 21.33 8.83 3.33
C ARG A 22 20.99 7.97 4.53
N GLU A 23 20.55 8.59 5.62
CA GLU A 23 20.07 7.86 6.81
C GLU A 23 18.82 7.04 6.46
N ILE A 24 17.88 7.60 5.70
CA ILE A 24 16.70 6.87 5.20
C ILE A 24 17.14 5.69 4.34
N ALA A 25 18.01 5.91 3.34
CA ALA A 25 18.50 4.86 2.46
C ALA A 25 19.15 3.72 3.24
N GLN A 26 20.02 4.04 4.20
CA GLN A 26 20.67 3.05 5.05
C GLN A 26 19.67 2.28 5.93
N ARG A 27 18.74 2.99 6.57
CA ARG A 27 17.74 2.43 7.50
C ARG A 27 16.80 1.45 6.80
N PHE A 28 16.38 1.78 5.57
CA PHE A 28 15.44 0.96 4.81
C PHE A 28 16.12 0.04 3.78
N ALA A 29 17.45 0.06 3.69
CA ALA A 29 18.26 -0.65 2.68
C ALA A 29 17.78 -0.32 1.25
N LEU A 30 17.58 0.99 0.97
CA LEU A 30 17.19 1.48 -0.35
C LEU A 30 18.40 1.83 -1.19
N ASN A 31 18.29 1.65 -2.50
CA ASN A 31 19.21 2.24 -3.44
C ASN A 31 19.00 3.76 -3.50
N MET A 32 20.10 4.50 -3.67
CA MET A 32 20.08 5.96 -3.80
C MET A 32 21.16 6.39 -4.76
N ASP A 33 20.88 7.43 -5.54
CA ASP A 33 21.89 8.19 -6.29
C ASP A 33 21.84 9.67 -5.90
N GLU A 34 22.45 10.55 -6.70
CA GLU A 34 22.50 12.00 -6.48
C GLU A 34 21.11 12.66 -6.64
N THR A 35 20.14 11.98 -7.23
CA THR A 35 18.83 12.54 -7.63
C THR A 35 17.66 11.99 -6.85
N ALA A 36 17.71 10.74 -6.38
CA ALA A 36 16.56 10.07 -5.79
C ALA A 36 16.91 8.90 -4.86
N LEU A 37 15.96 8.59 -3.97
CA LEU A 37 15.82 7.31 -3.29
C LEU A 37 14.94 6.39 -4.14
N TYR A 38 15.32 5.12 -4.26
CA TYR A 38 14.58 4.12 -5.06
C TYR A 38 13.99 3.04 -4.16
N LEU A 39 12.72 2.72 -4.39
CA LEU A 39 11.98 1.71 -3.62
C LEU A 39 11.03 0.93 -4.54
N SER A 40 10.64 -0.26 -4.12
CA SER A 40 9.63 -1.07 -4.79
C SER A 40 8.32 -1.03 -4.02
N ILE A 41 7.21 -0.81 -4.72
CA ILE A 41 5.85 -0.85 -4.18
C ILE A 41 5.01 -1.68 -5.13
N LEU A 42 4.40 -2.76 -4.62
CA LEU A 42 3.64 -3.72 -5.43
C LEU A 42 4.43 -4.15 -6.67
N HIS A 43 5.67 -4.55 -6.46
CA HIS A 43 6.60 -5.00 -7.50
C HIS A 43 6.83 -3.98 -8.63
N THR A 44 6.57 -2.71 -8.36
CA THR A 44 6.77 -1.63 -9.34
C THR A 44 7.82 -0.66 -8.81
N PRO A 45 8.82 -0.25 -9.62
CA PRO A 45 9.81 0.73 -9.21
C PRO A 45 9.18 2.09 -8.94
N HIS A 46 9.57 2.69 -7.83
CA HIS A 46 9.23 4.05 -7.43
C HIS A 46 10.49 4.80 -7.05
N ARG A 47 10.42 6.13 -7.05
CA ARG A 47 11.48 6.98 -6.51
C ARG A 47 10.92 8.16 -5.73
N VAL A 48 11.71 8.63 -4.77
CA VAL A 48 11.49 9.91 -4.08
C VAL A 48 12.61 10.84 -4.48
N ARG A 49 12.30 11.92 -5.17
CA ARG A 49 13.30 12.89 -5.62
C ARG A 49 13.90 13.65 -4.44
N LEU A 50 15.21 13.91 -4.50
CA LEU A 50 15.92 14.61 -3.42
C LEU A 50 15.79 16.12 -3.48
N ASP A 51 15.46 16.68 -4.64
CA ASP A 51 15.32 18.14 -4.83
C ASP A 51 13.99 18.70 -4.35
N ASN A 52 12.91 17.92 -4.44
CA ASN A 52 11.55 18.39 -4.17
C ASN A 52 10.66 17.38 -3.46
N ALA A 53 11.22 16.20 -3.07
CA ALA A 53 10.54 15.07 -2.47
C ALA A 53 9.42 14.46 -3.33
N ALA A 54 9.27 14.78 -4.61
CA ALA A 54 8.25 14.19 -5.45
C ALA A 54 8.37 12.65 -5.45
N VAL A 55 7.27 11.98 -5.15
CA VAL A 55 7.16 10.52 -5.27
C VAL A 55 6.67 10.21 -6.67
N GLU A 56 7.40 9.38 -7.39
CA GLU A 56 7.13 9.02 -8.78
C GLU A 56 7.14 7.51 -8.97
N ARG A 57 6.30 7.01 -9.87
CA ARG A 57 6.18 5.61 -10.27
C ARG A 57 6.73 5.41 -11.67
N ARG A 58 7.43 4.30 -11.91
CA ARG A 58 7.85 3.90 -13.26
C ARG A 58 6.66 3.38 -14.06
N VAL A 59 6.48 3.93 -15.26
CA VAL A 59 5.48 3.48 -16.25
C VAL A 59 6.19 3.39 -17.61
N GLY A 60 6.47 2.18 -18.07
CA GLY A 60 7.34 1.97 -19.22
C GLY A 60 8.72 2.60 -19.00
N GLU A 61 9.13 3.53 -19.87
CA GLU A 61 10.38 4.27 -19.77
C GLU A 61 10.26 5.55 -18.92
N ASP A 62 9.04 5.97 -18.57
CA ASP A 62 8.80 7.26 -17.93
C ASP A 62 8.61 7.16 -16.42
N TRP A 63 8.88 8.26 -15.72
CA TRP A 63 8.53 8.48 -14.33
C TRP A 63 7.32 9.41 -14.25
N VAL A 64 6.23 8.92 -13.66
CA VAL A 64 4.99 9.67 -13.50
C VAL A 64 4.72 9.96 -12.03
N PRO A 65 4.20 11.15 -11.68
CA PRO A 65 3.89 11.49 -10.29
C PRO A 65 2.93 10.46 -9.66
N ALA A 66 3.23 10.07 -8.43
CA ALA A 66 2.31 9.27 -7.62
C ALA A 66 1.14 10.13 -7.11
N GLY A 67 -0.01 9.51 -6.89
CA GLY A 67 -1.15 10.17 -6.28
C GLY A 67 -0.94 10.49 -4.80
N PHE A 68 -1.84 11.32 -4.25
CA PHE A 68 -1.81 11.76 -2.85
C PHE A 68 -1.64 10.60 -1.86
N ASN A 69 -2.49 9.59 -1.95
CA ASN A 69 -2.50 8.47 -1.02
C ASN A 69 -1.15 7.77 -0.94
N LEU A 70 -0.57 7.43 -2.09
CA LEU A 70 0.72 6.75 -2.15
C LEU A 70 1.86 7.65 -1.67
N THR A 71 1.87 8.93 -2.06
CA THR A 71 2.86 9.92 -1.62
C THR A 71 2.87 10.03 -0.10
N MET A 72 1.70 10.19 0.52
CA MET A 72 1.59 10.28 1.99
C MET A 72 2.01 8.98 2.68
N THR A 73 1.72 7.83 2.08
CA THR A 73 2.14 6.53 2.61
C THR A 73 3.66 6.37 2.59
N VAL A 74 4.31 6.76 1.49
CA VAL A 74 5.77 6.70 1.35
C VAL A 74 6.44 7.60 2.40
N TYR A 75 5.97 8.82 2.56
CA TYR A 75 6.54 9.71 3.57
C TYR A 75 6.34 9.18 5.00
N ASP A 76 5.14 8.70 5.33
CA ASP A 76 4.85 8.17 6.65
C ASP A 76 5.76 6.98 7.00
N LEU A 77 5.93 6.04 6.07
CA LEU A 77 6.81 4.90 6.26
C LEU A 77 8.28 5.33 6.43
N LEU A 78 8.81 6.11 5.49
CA LEU A 78 10.24 6.41 5.44
C LEU A 78 10.71 7.37 6.54
N THR A 79 9.81 8.20 7.08
CA THR A 79 10.12 9.11 8.19
C THR A 79 9.72 8.57 9.56
N ASN A 80 9.19 7.34 9.63
CA ASN A 80 8.80 6.76 10.90
C ASN A 80 10.02 6.57 11.82
N PRO A 81 9.97 7.03 13.08
CA PRO A 81 11.10 6.94 14.00
C PRO A 81 11.50 5.50 14.36
N ASN A 82 10.56 4.54 14.22
CA ASN A 82 10.85 3.12 14.48
C ASN A 82 11.65 2.45 13.34
N GLY A 83 11.83 3.15 12.21
CA GLY A 83 12.63 2.69 11.09
C GLY A 83 11.98 1.58 10.28
N ARG A 84 12.83 0.68 9.73
CA ARG A 84 12.35 -0.42 8.88
C ARG A 84 11.46 -1.39 9.66
N PRO A 85 10.30 -1.79 9.12
CA PRO A 85 9.40 -2.73 9.75
C PRO A 85 10.05 -4.06 10.17
N VAL A 86 9.77 -4.46 11.42
CA VAL A 86 10.03 -5.79 11.94
C VAL A 86 8.68 -6.49 12.05
N LEU A 87 8.48 -7.50 11.20
CA LEU A 87 7.22 -8.21 11.09
C LEU A 87 6.98 -9.11 12.30
N SER A 88 5.72 -9.21 12.71
CA SER A 88 5.27 -10.20 13.70
C SER A 88 4.99 -11.56 13.06
N HIS A 89 4.79 -11.60 11.74
CA HIS A 89 4.28 -12.75 10.99
C HIS A 89 2.88 -13.23 11.45
N GLU A 90 2.11 -12.33 12.04
CA GLU A 90 0.71 -12.56 12.42
C GLU A 90 -0.21 -11.62 11.67
N TRP A 91 -1.14 -12.18 10.92
CA TRP A 91 -2.11 -11.40 10.15
C TRP A 91 -3.29 -10.95 11.01
N CYS A 92 -3.69 -9.70 10.86
CA CYS A 92 -4.85 -9.15 11.52
C CYS A 92 -5.65 -8.21 10.61
N ALA A 93 -6.95 -8.07 10.91
CA ALA A 93 -7.81 -7.13 10.20
C ALA A 93 -7.58 -5.68 10.68
N HIS A 94 -7.94 -4.70 9.87
CA HIS A 94 -7.90 -3.28 10.22
C HIS A 94 -8.60 -2.96 11.54
N THR A 95 -9.71 -3.63 11.82
CA THR A 95 -10.49 -3.45 13.07
C THR A 95 -9.67 -3.76 14.31
N SER A 96 -8.67 -4.63 14.21
CA SER A 96 -7.77 -4.95 15.33
C SER A 96 -6.84 -3.78 15.69
N PHE A 97 -6.51 -2.90 14.73
CA PHE A 97 -5.70 -1.70 14.98
C PHE A 97 -6.49 -0.61 15.69
N HIS A 98 -7.78 -0.50 15.40
CA HIS A 98 -8.65 0.51 16.00
C HIS A 98 -8.67 0.43 17.54
N ALA A 99 -8.71 -0.78 18.06
CA ALA A 99 -8.70 -1.02 19.52
C ALA A 99 -7.40 -0.51 20.19
N VAL A 100 -6.30 -0.42 19.43
CA VAL A 100 -4.99 0.01 19.94
C VAL A 100 -4.83 1.54 19.90
N GLN A 101 -5.46 2.23 18.93
CA GLN A 101 -5.25 3.66 18.71
C GLN A 101 -6.40 4.57 19.19
N GLY A 102 -7.54 3.99 19.62
CA GLY A 102 -8.63 4.75 20.21
C GLY A 102 -9.32 5.77 19.28
N GLY A 103 -9.16 5.63 17.97
CA GLY A 103 -9.71 6.54 16.97
C GLY A 103 -11.12 6.15 16.52
N THR A 104 -11.92 7.14 16.10
CA THR A 104 -13.23 6.90 15.46
C THR A 104 -13.04 6.90 13.95
N LEU A 105 -13.39 5.80 13.27
CA LEU A 105 -13.39 5.75 11.81
C LEU A 105 -14.45 6.68 11.22
N SER A 106 -14.05 7.55 10.31
CA SER A 106 -14.99 8.18 9.38
C SER A 106 -15.45 7.12 8.38
N GLY A 107 -16.77 6.95 8.19
CA GLY A 107 -17.33 5.96 7.26
C GLY A 107 -16.80 6.07 5.81
N THR A 108 -16.21 7.20 5.45
CA THR A 108 -15.62 7.46 4.11
C THR A 108 -14.32 6.68 3.85
N LEU A 109 -13.63 6.22 4.90
CA LEU A 109 -12.36 5.48 4.79
C LEU A 109 -12.54 3.96 4.87
N MET A 110 -13.75 3.47 5.12
CA MET A 110 -13.98 2.03 5.22
C MET A 110 -13.82 1.31 3.88
N ILE A 111 -13.02 0.26 3.89
CA ILE A 111 -12.92 -0.67 2.75
C ILE A 111 -14.07 -1.66 2.88
N HIS A 112 -14.94 -1.67 1.88
CA HIS A 112 -16.07 -2.59 1.82
C HIS A 112 -15.65 -3.89 1.10
N PRO A 113 -15.61 -5.05 1.78
CA PRO A 113 -15.14 -6.31 1.21
C PRO A 113 -15.87 -6.71 -0.07
N GLU A 114 -17.20 -6.55 -0.12
CA GLU A 114 -18.04 -6.88 -1.28
C GLU A 114 -17.74 -5.97 -2.48
N GLN A 115 -17.66 -4.65 -2.27
CA GLN A 115 -17.35 -3.70 -3.34
C GLN A 115 -15.94 -3.91 -3.89
N SER A 116 -15.00 -4.31 -3.04
CA SER A 116 -13.63 -4.61 -3.41
C SER A 116 -13.54 -5.91 -4.22
N ALA A 117 -14.40 -6.88 -3.96
CA ALA A 117 -14.47 -8.16 -4.65
C ALA A 117 -15.18 -8.07 -6.01
N GLN A 118 -16.14 -7.14 -6.18
CA GLN A 118 -17.02 -7.05 -7.35
C GLN A 118 -16.29 -7.15 -8.71
N PRO A 119 -15.14 -6.49 -8.94
CA PRO A 119 -14.44 -6.61 -10.23
C PRO A 119 -13.94 -8.02 -10.54
N PHE A 120 -13.81 -8.87 -9.54
CA PHE A 120 -13.18 -10.19 -9.59
C PHE A 120 -14.17 -11.35 -9.39
N ALA A 121 -15.40 -11.07 -8.96
CA ALA A 121 -16.44 -12.08 -8.75
C ALA A 121 -16.68 -12.92 -10.01
N GLY A 122 -16.60 -14.25 -9.90
CA GLY A 122 -16.65 -15.19 -11.02
C GLY A 122 -15.43 -15.14 -11.95
N LYS A 123 -14.35 -14.45 -11.56
CA LYS A 123 -13.15 -14.22 -12.38
C LYS A 123 -11.86 -14.50 -11.58
N LEU A 124 -11.86 -15.52 -10.74
CA LEU A 124 -10.69 -15.86 -9.90
C LEU A 124 -9.38 -15.97 -10.70
N PRO A 125 -9.32 -16.55 -11.92
CA PRO A 125 -8.09 -16.54 -12.70
C PRO A 125 -7.58 -15.14 -13.05
N LEU A 126 -8.45 -14.15 -13.17
CA LEU A 126 -8.08 -12.75 -13.41
C LEU A 126 -7.43 -12.14 -12.14
N LEU A 127 -8.02 -12.38 -10.96
CA LEU A 127 -7.44 -11.94 -9.69
C LEU A 127 -6.06 -12.55 -9.45
N ARG A 128 -5.91 -13.87 -9.69
CA ARG A 128 -4.61 -14.56 -9.57
C ARG A 128 -3.53 -13.91 -10.44
N ARG A 129 -3.85 -13.63 -11.73
CA ARG A 129 -2.91 -12.95 -12.63
C ARG A 129 -2.60 -11.54 -12.16
N ALA A 130 -3.62 -10.78 -11.70
CA ALA A 130 -3.42 -9.43 -11.20
C ALA A 130 -2.49 -9.41 -9.96
N CYS A 131 -2.70 -10.32 -9.00
CA CYS A 131 -1.81 -10.46 -7.84
C CYS A 131 -0.38 -10.83 -8.26
N ALA A 132 -0.21 -11.82 -9.16
CA ALA A 132 1.11 -12.24 -9.62
C ALA A 132 1.89 -11.10 -10.31
N ARG A 133 1.22 -10.28 -11.14
CA ARG A 133 1.83 -9.08 -11.77
C ARG A 133 2.28 -8.03 -10.74
N LEU A 134 1.60 -7.96 -9.60
CA LEU A 134 1.97 -7.09 -8.49
C LEU A 134 3.00 -7.73 -7.54
N GLY A 135 3.61 -8.85 -7.94
CA GLY A 135 4.61 -9.57 -7.15
C GLY A 135 3.99 -10.39 -6.02
N GLY A 136 2.69 -10.66 -6.07
CA GLY A 136 2.00 -11.46 -5.07
C GLY A 136 2.36 -12.93 -5.15
N GLU A 137 2.61 -13.54 -4.00
CA GLU A 137 2.82 -14.97 -3.84
C GLU A 137 1.57 -15.63 -3.25
N GLU A 138 1.13 -16.73 -3.84
CA GLU A 138 -0.04 -17.47 -3.32
C GLU A 138 0.24 -17.99 -1.92
N ALA A 139 -0.77 -17.96 -1.07
CA ALA A 139 -0.68 -18.37 0.34
C ALA A 139 -1.84 -19.29 0.72
N ALA A 140 -1.60 -20.16 1.71
CA ALA A 140 -2.60 -21.12 2.22
C ALA A 140 -3.43 -20.53 3.38
N GLU A 141 -3.77 -19.24 3.31
CA GLU A 141 -4.32 -18.47 4.44
C GLU A 141 -5.86 -18.42 4.47
N GLY A 142 -6.52 -19.34 3.79
CA GLY A 142 -7.98 -19.46 3.73
C GLY A 142 -8.63 -18.65 2.63
N GLY A 143 -9.97 -18.85 2.42
CA GLY A 143 -10.69 -18.37 1.25
C GLY A 143 -10.52 -19.29 0.05
N ASP A 144 -11.12 -18.90 -1.09
CA ASP A 144 -10.92 -19.59 -2.37
C ASP A 144 -9.59 -19.21 -3.02
N PHE A 145 -9.04 -18.08 -2.57
CA PHE A 145 -7.72 -17.61 -2.97
C PHE A 145 -7.14 -16.67 -1.91
N ALA A 146 -5.84 -16.82 -1.67
CA ALA A 146 -5.07 -15.88 -0.86
C ALA A 146 -3.73 -15.58 -1.53
N SER A 147 -3.24 -14.34 -1.36
CA SER A 147 -1.94 -13.90 -1.88
C SER A 147 -1.30 -12.87 -0.96
N VAL A 148 -0.02 -13.05 -0.67
CA VAL A 148 0.80 -12.07 0.04
C VAL A 148 1.38 -11.10 -0.99
N LEU A 149 0.93 -9.84 -0.93
CA LEU A 149 1.38 -8.76 -1.82
C LEU A 149 2.54 -8.00 -1.17
N PRO A 150 3.65 -7.73 -1.87
CA PRO A 150 4.74 -6.89 -1.37
C PRO A 150 4.32 -5.41 -1.47
N ALA A 151 3.45 -4.95 -0.55
CA ALA A 151 3.01 -3.56 -0.56
C ALA A 151 4.20 -2.59 -0.50
N PHE A 152 5.18 -2.90 0.34
CA PHE A 152 6.58 -2.48 0.25
C PHE A 152 7.46 -3.72 0.45
N ASP A 153 8.72 -3.70 0.03
CA ASP A 153 9.64 -4.83 0.23
C ASP A 153 9.79 -5.23 1.71
N CYS A 154 9.52 -4.31 2.62
CA CYS A 154 9.58 -4.53 4.06
C CYS A 154 8.21 -4.64 4.74
N LEU A 155 7.11 -4.48 4.03
CA LEU A 155 5.76 -4.47 4.59
C LEU A 155 4.78 -5.20 3.67
N PRO A 156 4.57 -6.50 3.84
CA PRO A 156 3.61 -7.28 3.08
C PRO A 156 2.17 -7.04 3.56
N VAL A 157 1.22 -7.30 2.66
CA VAL A 157 -0.23 -7.30 2.93
C VAL A 157 -0.82 -8.60 2.38
N LEU A 158 -1.58 -9.32 3.19
CA LEU A 158 -2.27 -10.53 2.77
C LEU A 158 -3.64 -10.16 2.18
N LEU A 159 -3.87 -10.53 0.94
CA LEU A 159 -5.17 -10.50 0.29
C LEU A 159 -5.84 -11.87 0.46
N ARG A 160 -7.10 -11.87 0.90
CA ARG A 160 -7.98 -13.04 0.86
C ARG A 160 -9.18 -12.75 -0.01
N PHE A 161 -9.63 -13.75 -0.73
CA PHE A 161 -10.80 -13.65 -1.60
C PHE A 161 -11.70 -14.88 -1.44
N TRP A 162 -12.99 -14.64 -1.40
CA TRP A 162 -14.05 -15.64 -1.44
C TRP A 162 -14.95 -15.35 -2.63
N GLU A 163 -15.22 -16.38 -3.43
CA GLU A 163 -16.24 -16.30 -4.50
C GLU A 163 -17.63 -16.17 -3.88
N ALA A 164 -18.57 -15.68 -4.68
CA ALA A 164 -19.97 -15.69 -4.30
C ALA A 164 -20.52 -17.11 -4.29
N ASP A 165 -21.37 -17.42 -3.30
CA ASP A 165 -22.15 -18.64 -3.24
C ASP A 165 -23.67 -18.32 -3.17
N GLU A 166 -24.51 -19.30 -2.82
CA GLU A 166 -25.97 -19.13 -2.77
C GLU A 166 -26.41 -18.20 -1.63
N GLU A 167 -25.60 -18.01 -0.59
CA GLU A 167 -25.95 -17.26 0.62
C GLU A 167 -25.19 -15.92 0.71
N PHE A 168 -23.98 -15.84 0.17
CA PHE A 168 -23.09 -14.69 0.35
C PHE A 168 -22.50 -14.16 -0.96
N PRO A 169 -22.43 -12.84 -1.12
CA PRO A 169 -21.70 -12.23 -2.23
C PRO A 169 -20.19 -12.46 -2.11
N ALA A 170 -19.47 -12.34 -3.22
CA ALA A 170 -18.01 -12.40 -3.21
C ALA A 170 -17.41 -11.35 -2.27
N GLN A 171 -16.33 -11.71 -1.59
CA GLN A 171 -15.64 -10.84 -0.64
C GLN A 171 -14.15 -10.79 -0.91
N LEU A 172 -13.55 -9.61 -0.73
CA LEU A 172 -12.11 -9.39 -0.75
C LEU A 172 -11.69 -8.67 0.52
N GLN A 173 -10.75 -9.24 1.24
CA GLN A 173 -10.22 -8.70 2.48
C GLN A 173 -8.72 -8.47 2.37
N LEU A 174 -8.25 -7.36 2.92
CA LEU A 174 -6.82 -7.11 3.14
C LEU A 174 -6.52 -7.28 4.63
N LEU A 175 -5.53 -8.10 4.93
CA LEU A 175 -5.01 -8.34 6.27
C LEU A 175 -3.57 -7.82 6.34
N TRP A 176 -3.20 -7.37 7.52
CA TRP A 176 -1.98 -6.66 7.81
C TRP A 176 -1.14 -7.42 8.81
N ASP A 177 0.18 -7.30 8.73
CA ASP A 177 1.03 -7.71 9.84
C ASP A 177 0.65 -6.94 11.11
N ARG A 178 0.54 -7.62 12.25
CA ARG A 178 0.13 -7.04 13.53
C ARG A 178 0.95 -5.83 13.95
N ASN A 179 2.22 -5.78 13.53
CA ASN A 179 3.12 -4.67 13.84
C ASN A 179 2.97 -3.47 12.89
N THR A 180 2.14 -3.53 11.85
CA THR A 180 2.04 -2.48 10.82
C THR A 180 1.85 -1.09 11.41
N CYS A 181 0.96 -0.92 12.39
CA CYS A 181 0.69 0.38 13.00
C CYS A 181 1.80 0.92 13.92
N ARG A 182 2.91 0.18 14.07
CA ARG A 182 4.16 0.72 14.65
C ARG A 182 4.95 1.56 13.63
N TYR A 183 4.72 1.34 12.33
CA TYR A 183 5.49 1.89 11.22
C TYR A 183 4.67 2.75 10.27
N LEU A 184 3.37 2.57 10.25
CA LEU A 184 2.42 3.40 9.53
C LEU A 184 1.34 3.90 10.49
N ARG A 185 0.89 5.13 10.30
CA ARG A 185 -0.30 5.64 10.97
C ARG A 185 -1.50 4.84 10.53
N TYR A 186 -2.48 4.72 11.41
CA TYR A 186 -3.72 4.01 11.12
C TYR A 186 -4.41 4.52 9.84
N GLU A 187 -4.53 5.83 9.69
CA GLU A 187 -5.09 6.46 8.49
C GLU A 187 -4.33 6.10 7.21
N THR A 188 -3.01 6.02 7.29
CA THR A 188 -2.13 5.72 6.16
C THR A 188 -2.33 4.29 5.65
N THR A 189 -2.74 3.35 6.51
CA THR A 189 -3.07 1.99 6.08
C THR A 189 -4.28 1.95 5.15
N PHE A 190 -5.24 2.88 5.30
CA PHE A 190 -6.37 3.01 4.35
C PHE A 190 -5.92 3.59 3.00
N TYR A 191 -5.00 4.55 3.00
CA TYR A 191 -4.41 5.06 1.77
C TYR A 191 -3.73 3.94 0.98
N LEU A 192 -2.93 3.13 1.67
CA LEU A 192 -2.25 2.00 1.07
C LEU A 192 -3.23 0.92 0.59
N SER A 193 -4.29 0.63 1.34
CA SER A 193 -5.36 -0.27 0.90
C SER A 193 -6.03 0.21 -0.38
N GLY A 194 -6.37 1.49 -0.45
CA GLY A 194 -6.94 2.10 -1.66
C GLY A 194 -6.01 1.99 -2.86
N GLU A 195 -4.71 2.17 -2.66
CA GLU A 195 -3.69 2.01 -3.70
C GLU A 195 -3.59 0.56 -4.16
N ILE A 196 -3.56 -0.41 -3.24
CA ILE A 196 -3.53 -1.85 -3.57
C ILE A 196 -4.74 -2.22 -4.44
N LEU A 197 -5.95 -1.84 -4.01
CA LEU A 197 -7.18 -2.14 -4.76
C LEU A 197 -7.24 -1.45 -6.12
N ARG A 198 -6.72 -0.24 -6.23
CA ARG A 198 -6.59 0.46 -7.50
C ARG A 198 -5.64 -0.26 -8.45
N ARG A 199 -4.46 -0.65 -7.96
CA ARG A 199 -3.43 -1.35 -8.74
C ARG A 199 -3.89 -2.74 -9.18
N LEU A 200 -4.62 -3.46 -8.35
CA LEU A 200 -5.24 -4.75 -8.73
C LEU A 200 -6.20 -4.58 -9.91
N ARG A 201 -7.06 -3.56 -9.88
CA ARG A 201 -7.97 -3.27 -11.00
C ARG A 201 -7.25 -2.87 -12.27
N GLU A 202 -6.22 -2.02 -12.17
CA GLU A 202 -5.39 -1.64 -13.32
C GLU A 202 -4.70 -2.86 -13.92
N SER A 203 -4.04 -3.67 -13.10
CA SER A 203 -3.36 -4.89 -13.54
C SER A 203 -4.30 -5.92 -14.17
N ALA A 204 -5.55 -5.97 -13.71
CA ALA A 204 -6.59 -6.83 -14.31
C ALA A 204 -7.06 -6.31 -15.69
N ALA A 205 -7.01 -5.01 -15.95
CA ALA A 205 -7.43 -4.40 -17.20
C ALA A 205 -6.37 -4.51 -18.32
N GLU A 206 -5.13 -4.77 -17.99
CA GLU A 206 -3.99 -4.92 -18.91
C GLU A 206 -3.92 -6.31 -19.59
N THR A 207 -5.07 -6.91 -19.91
CA THR A 207 -5.15 -8.30 -20.44
C THR A 207 -4.96 -8.35 -21.95
#